data_fe6b2dc0237aa0d07617781567696e6b
#
_entry.id   fe6b2dc0237aa0d07617781567696e6b
#
_cell.length_a   1.000
_cell.length_b   1.000
_cell.length_c   1.000
_cell.angle_alpha   90.00
_cell.angle_beta   90.00
_cell.angle_gamma   90.00
#
_symmetry.space_group_name_H-M   'P 1'
#
loop_
_entity.id
_entity.type
_entity.pdbx_description
1 polymer ?
#
loop_
_entity_poly.entity_id
_entity_poly.type
_entity_poly.pdbx_seq_one_letter_code
_entity_poly.pdbx_strand_id
1 'polypeptide(L)'
;MASAYEQATRKQWTQPIGFVHALFEVAVDVLKRSAEKNDSKAVVAAIAATKLDTIVGHVEWNGKELPPFAQKNIAKTPLVGGQWRLRDGSKYDIVITDNKTAPMIPVGGKMEPIG
;
A
#
# COMPACT_ATOMS: atom_id res chain seq x y z
N MET A 1 5.06 8.14 8.79
CA MET A 1 6.06 7.42 7.97
C MET A 1 6.81 8.35 7.03
N ALA A 2 6.16 9.07 6.12
CA ALA A 2 6.83 9.94 5.14
C ALA A 2 7.85 10.90 5.78
N SER A 3 7.43 11.68 6.77
CA SER A 3 8.30 12.63 7.47
C SER A 3 9.53 11.98 8.12
N ALA A 4 9.36 10.79 8.74
CA ALA A 4 10.49 10.08 9.34
C ALA A 4 11.49 9.58 8.29
N TYR A 5 10.98 9.09 7.15
CA TYR A 5 11.82 8.69 6.02
C TYR A 5 12.62 9.88 5.47
N GLU A 6 11.96 11.02 5.24
CA GLU A 6 12.60 12.22 4.69
C GLU A 6 13.64 12.81 5.66
N GLN A 7 13.37 12.78 6.96
CA GLN A 7 14.34 13.20 7.97
C GLN A 7 15.59 12.31 7.98
N ALA A 8 15.38 10.98 7.91
CA ALA A 8 16.47 10.02 7.97
C ALA A 8 17.32 9.98 6.69
N THR A 9 16.69 10.11 5.52
CA THR A 9 17.36 9.89 4.24
C THR A 9 17.68 11.16 3.46
N ARG A 10 17.09 12.29 3.82
CA ARG A 10 17.12 13.56 3.07
C ARG A 10 16.56 13.44 1.64
N LYS A 11 15.77 12.38 1.38
CA LYS A 11 15.13 12.13 0.08
C LYS A 11 13.61 12.25 0.22
N GLN A 12 12.96 12.72 -0.82
CA GLN A 12 11.50 12.78 -0.86
C GLN A 12 10.90 11.38 -0.75
N TRP A 13 9.90 11.22 0.12
CA TRP A 13 9.11 10.00 0.18
C TRP A 13 8.26 9.85 -1.09
N THR A 14 8.14 8.60 -1.55
CA THR A 14 7.29 8.26 -2.70
C THR A 14 6.40 7.07 -2.37
N GLN A 15 5.29 6.94 -3.06
CA GLN A 15 4.31 5.88 -2.83
C GLN A 15 4.89 4.45 -2.84
N PRO A 16 5.81 4.07 -3.76
CA PRO A 16 6.44 2.75 -3.74
C PRO A 16 7.11 2.38 -2.43
N ILE A 17 7.65 3.35 -1.69
CA ILE A 17 8.25 3.12 -0.37
C ILE A 17 7.22 2.60 0.63
N GLY A 18 5.98 3.11 0.58
CA GLY A 18 4.88 2.63 1.40
C GLY A 18 4.51 1.17 1.07
N PHE A 19 4.45 0.81 -0.20
CA PHE A 19 4.17 -0.57 -0.62
C PHE A 19 5.27 -1.55 -0.18
N VAL A 20 6.53 -1.17 -0.31
CA VAL A 20 7.65 -2.01 0.18
C VAL A 20 7.56 -2.19 1.69
N HIS A 21 7.23 -1.13 2.45
CA HIS A 21 7.03 -1.26 3.89
C HIS A 21 5.90 -2.23 4.23
N ALA A 22 4.74 -2.10 3.59
CA ALA A 22 3.61 -3.01 3.80
C ALA A 22 3.97 -4.47 3.47
N LEU A 23 4.80 -4.71 2.45
CA LEU A 23 5.29 -6.06 2.13
C LEU A 23 6.09 -6.65 3.30
N PHE A 24 6.94 -5.86 3.97
CA PHE A 24 7.65 -6.32 5.16
C PHE A 24 6.72 -6.54 6.36
N GLU A 25 5.70 -5.70 6.55
CA GLU A 25 4.67 -5.92 7.58
C GLU A 25 3.98 -7.28 7.39
N VAL A 26 3.56 -7.59 6.16
CA VAL A 26 2.97 -8.88 5.80
C VAL A 26 3.96 -10.03 6.02
N ALA A 27 5.21 -9.88 5.58
CA ALA A 27 6.21 -10.93 5.75
C ALA A 27 6.47 -11.26 7.23
N VAL A 28 6.60 -10.24 8.08
CA VAL A 28 6.79 -10.41 9.52
C VAL A 28 5.57 -11.08 10.16
N ASP A 29 4.36 -10.66 9.80
CA ASP A 29 3.11 -11.25 10.28
C ASP A 29 2.99 -12.73 9.89
N VAL A 30 3.27 -13.06 8.63
CA VAL A 30 3.30 -14.45 8.13
C VAL A 30 4.26 -15.31 8.95
N LEU A 31 5.49 -14.83 9.17
CA LEU A 31 6.49 -15.57 9.95
C LEU A 31 6.09 -15.73 11.43
N LYS A 32 5.38 -14.77 12.01
CA LYS A 32 4.84 -14.88 13.38
C LYS A 32 3.72 -15.91 13.48
N ARG A 33 2.86 -16.00 12.47
CA ARG A 33 1.70 -16.90 12.45
C ARG A 33 2.04 -18.31 11.93
N SER A 34 3.13 -18.47 11.20
CA SER A 34 3.53 -19.79 10.70
C SER A 34 3.86 -20.73 11.86
N ALA A 35 3.24 -21.91 11.85
CA ALA A 35 3.48 -22.95 12.85
C ALA A 35 4.93 -23.46 12.81
N GLU A 36 5.48 -23.57 11.61
CA GLU A 36 6.88 -23.99 11.36
C GLU A 36 7.48 -23.10 10.26
N LYS A 37 8.51 -22.34 10.63
CA LYS A 37 9.11 -21.32 9.73
C LYS A 37 9.99 -21.93 8.64
N ASN A 38 10.51 -23.13 8.86
CA ASN A 38 11.35 -23.86 7.91
C ASN A 38 10.53 -24.80 7.01
N ASP A 39 9.23 -24.96 7.26
CA ASP A 39 8.34 -25.71 6.38
C ASP A 39 7.63 -24.75 5.40
N SER A 40 7.93 -24.90 4.12
CA SER A 40 7.32 -24.11 3.06
C SER A 40 5.80 -24.22 3.00
N LYS A 41 5.23 -25.40 3.34
CA LYS A 41 3.78 -25.61 3.35
C LYS A 41 3.12 -24.82 4.49
N ALA A 42 3.73 -24.80 5.68
CA ALA A 42 3.24 -23.99 6.80
C ALA A 42 3.31 -22.50 6.49
N VAL A 43 4.39 -22.02 5.86
CA VAL A 43 4.53 -20.63 5.44
C VAL A 43 3.50 -20.26 4.37
N VAL A 44 3.30 -21.11 3.36
CA VAL A 44 2.28 -20.88 2.31
C VAL A 44 0.87 -20.85 2.90
N ALA A 45 0.55 -21.71 3.85
CA ALA A 45 -0.73 -21.69 4.55
C ALA A 45 -0.92 -20.38 5.34
N ALA A 46 0.13 -19.89 6.01
CA ALA A 46 0.10 -18.62 6.73
C ALA A 46 -0.08 -17.43 5.76
N ILE A 47 0.57 -17.44 4.58
CA ILE A 47 0.35 -16.45 3.52
C ILE A 47 -1.11 -16.48 3.06
N ALA A 48 -1.65 -17.65 2.74
CA ALA A 48 -3.02 -17.79 2.26
C ALA A 48 -4.08 -17.30 3.28
N ALA A 49 -3.76 -17.35 4.57
CA ALA A 49 -4.63 -16.89 5.65
C ALA A 49 -4.40 -15.41 6.04
N THR A 50 -3.66 -14.64 5.25
CA THR A 50 -3.34 -13.25 5.58
C THR A 50 -4.60 -12.39 5.66
N LYS A 51 -4.75 -11.70 6.80
CA LYS A 51 -5.71 -10.62 7.07
C LYS A 51 -5.01 -9.67 8.02
N LEU A 52 -4.54 -8.54 7.50
CA LEU A 52 -3.66 -7.65 8.24
C LEU A 52 -3.91 -6.19 7.86
N ASP A 53 -4.02 -5.33 8.85
CA ASP A 53 -3.99 -3.89 8.63
C ASP A 53 -2.54 -3.42 8.51
N THR A 54 -2.22 -2.83 7.37
CA THR A 54 -0.89 -2.34 7.02
C THR A 54 -0.91 -0.84 6.78
N ILE A 55 0.24 -0.26 6.54
CA ILE A 55 0.34 1.16 6.18
C ILE A 55 -0.40 1.53 4.89
N VAL A 56 -0.65 0.56 4.01
CA VAL A 56 -1.42 0.77 2.76
C VAL A 56 -2.91 0.40 2.92
N GLY A 57 -3.34 0.08 4.13
CA GLY A 57 -4.70 -0.35 4.44
C GLY A 57 -4.79 -1.85 4.71
N HIS A 58 -6.02 -2.36 4.74
CA HIS A 58 -6.29 -3.77 4.99
C HIS A 58 -5.84 -4.64 3.81
N VAL A 59 -5.05 -5.67 4.11
CA VAL A 59 -4.56 -6.65 3.14
C VAL A 59 -5.18 -8.01 3.43
N GLU A 60 -5.98 -8.50 2.50
CA GLU A 60 -6.50 -9.87 2.45
C GLU A 60 -6.64 -10.32 0.98
N TRP A 61 -6.70 -11.63 0.75
CA TRP A 61 -6.88 -12.17 -0.60
C TRP A 61 -8.36 -12.07 -1.01
N ASN A 62 -8.72 -10.93 -1.59
CA ASN A 62 -10.11 -10.54 -1.92
C ASN A 62 -10.37 -10.42 -3.42
N GLY A 63 -9.60 -11.13 -4.22
CA GLY A 63 -9.69 -11.10 -5.69
C GLY A 63 -10.87 -11.86 -6.30
N LYS A 64 -11.93 -12.22 -5.55
CA LYS A 64 -13.05 -13.05 -6.01
C LYS A 64 -13.76 -12.54 -7.28
N GLU A 65 -13.75 -11.23 -7.52
CA GLU A 65 -14.35 -10.60 -8.70
C GLU A 65 -13.43 -10.60 -9.92
N LEU A 66 -12.20 -11.08 -9.76
CA LEU A 66 -11.20 -11.13 -10.81
C LEU A 66 -11.31 -12.45 -11.60
N PRO A 67 -10.71 -12.54 -12.80
CA PRO A 67 -10.62 -13.79 -13.51
C PRO A 67 -10.03 -14.92 -12.66
N PRO A 68 -10.43 -16.20 -12.85
CA PRO A 68 -10.06 -17.32 -11.96
C PRO A 68 -8.57 -17.46 -11.67
N PHE A 69 -7.71 -17.14 -12.64
CA PHE A 69 -6.25 -17.23 -12.49
C PHE A 69 -5.67 -16.18 -11.52
N ALA A 70 -6.40 -15.09 -11.28
CA ALA A 70 -5.96 -13.99 -10.43
C ALA A 70 -6.58 -14.00 -9.02
N GLN A 71 -7.68 -14.74 -8.82
CA GLN A 71 -8.48 -14.65 -7.59
C GLN A 71 -7.72 -14.97 -6.30
N LYS A 72 -6.79 -15.92 -6.35
CA LYS A 72 -6.11 -16.43 -5.15
C LYS A 72 -4.92 -15.59 -4.68
N ASN A 73 -4.35 -14.77 -5.57
CA ASN A 73 -3.03 -14.16 -5.37
C ASN A 73 -3.08 -12.63 -5.43
N ILE A 74 -4.26 -12.03 -5.34
CA ILE A 74 -4.44 -10.58 -5.42
C ILE A 74 -5.15 -10.09 -4.18
N ALA A 75 -4.54 -9.11 -3.51
CA ALA A 75 -5.17 -8.27 -2.52
C ALA A 75 -5.53 -6.94 -3.17
N LYS A 76 -6.83 -6.57 -3.14
CA LYS A 76 -7.29 -5.26 -3.58
C LYS A 76 -7.26 -4.32 -2.39
N THR A 77 -6.51 -3.24 -2.51
CA THR A 77 -6.48 -2.15 -1.53
C THR A 77 -7.25 -0.94 -2.06
N PRO A 78 -7.83 -0.11 -1.19
CA PRO A 78 -8.43 1.15 -1.60
C PRO A 78 -7.43 2.02 -2.34
N LEU A 79 -7.87 2.66 -3.42
CA LEU A 79 -7.04 3.57 -4.21
C LEU A 79 -7.61 4.99 -4.17
N VAL A 80 -6.73 5.96 -4.25
CA VAL A 80 -7.07 7.36 -4.46
C VAL A 80 -6.40 7.86 -5.73
N GLY A 81 -7.08 8.73 -6.46
CA GLY A 81 -6.49 9.49 -7.55
C GLY A 81 -5.82 10.74 -7.00
N GLY A 82 -4.65 11.08 -7.54
CA GLY A 82 -3.96 12.30 -7.13
C GLY A 82 -3.09 12.87 -8.23
N GLN A 83 -2.73 14.11 -8.07
CA GLN A 83 -1.85 14.85 -8.95
C GLN A 83 -0.63 15.35 -8.18
N TRP A 84 0.56 15.11 -8.72
CA TRP A 84 1.76 15.72 -8.20
C TRP A 84 1.79 17.21 -8.57
N ARG A 85 2.03 18.03 -7.56
CA ARG A 85 2.15 19.49 -7.73
C ARG A 85 3.47 19.95 -7.15
N LEU A 86 4.14 20.83 -7.88
CA LEU A 86 5.35 21.47 -7.39
C LEU A 86 5.02 22.33 -6.17
N ARG A 87 5.75 22.12 -5.11
CA ARG A 87 5.77 22.94 -3.90
C ARG A 87 7.08 23.73 -3.85
N ASP A 88 7.23 24.60 -2.86
CA ASP A 88 8.41 25.44 -2.72
C ASP A 88 9.73 24.68 -2.95
N GLY A 89 10.54 25.18 -3.87
CA GLY A 89 11.92 24.76 -4.06
C GLY A 89 12.15 23.35 -4.57
N SER A 90 11.51 22.88 -5.62
CA SER A 90 11.72 21.57 -6.28
C SER A 90 11.16 20.33 -5.55
N LYS A 91 10.39 20.49 -4.50
CA LYS A 91 9.63 19.39 -3.89
C LYS A 91 8.25 19.26 -4.53
N TYR A 92 7.78 18.03 -4.62
CA TYR A 92 6.44 17.74 -5.11
C TYR A 92 5.57 17.19 -3.99
N ASP A 93 4.32 17.66 -3.90
CA ASP A 93 3.29 17.06 -3.06
C ASP A 93 2.26 16.37 -3.93
N ILE A 94 1.73 15.25 -3.45
CA ILE A 94 0.57 14.64 -4.07
C ILE A 94 -0.70 15.25 -3.50
N VAL A 95 -1.49 15.87 -4.36
CA VAL A 95 -2.82 16.40 -4.02
C VAL A 95 -3.85 15.35 -4.41
N ILE A 96 -4.57 14.83 -3.43
CA ILE A 96 -5.64 13.85 -3.67
C ILE A 96 -6.81 14.55 -4.37
N THR A 97 -7.20 14.05 -5.53
CA THR A 97 -8.24 14.65 -6.39
C THR A 97 -9.46 13.74 -6.59
N ASP A 98 -9.32 12.44 -6.30
CA ASP A 98 -10.41 11.47 -6.32
C ASP A 98 -10.21 10.42 -5.20
N ASN A 99 -11.27 10.17 -4.42
CA ASN A 99 -11.27 9.24 -3.30
C ASN A 99 -12.48 8.27 -3.33
N LYS A 100 -13.06 8.03 -4.51
CA LYS A 100 -14.29 7.22 -4.64
C LYS A 100 -14.19 5.86 -3.99
N THR A 101 -13.04 5.18 -4.07
CA THR A 101 -12.83 3.86 -3.47
C THR A 101 -12.22 3.90 -2.07
N ALA A 102 -11.89 5.09 -1.57
CA ALA A 102 -11.32 5.32 -0.24
C ALA A 102 -11.86 6.61 0.39
N PRO A 103 -13.17 6.70 0.66
CA PRO A 103 -13.82 7.95 1.10
C PRO A 103 -13.32 8.46 2.47
N MET A 104 -12.62 7.61 3.24
CA MET A 104 -11.96 8.02 4.48
C MET A 104 -10.75 8.95 4.25
N ILE A 105 -10.22 9.02 3.04
CA ILE A 105 -9.09 9.90 2.69
C ILE A 105 -9.67 11.20 2.10
N PRO A 106 -9.42 12.37 2.70
CA PRO A 106 -10.00 13.62 2.22
C PRO A 106 -9.42 14.02 0.86
N VAL A 107 -10.28 14.56 -0.01
CA VAL A 107 -9.86 15.22 -1.24
C VAL A 107 -9.20 16.57 -0.88
N GLY A 108 -8.00 16.78 -1.39
CA GLY A 108 -7.21 17.99 -1.14
C GLY A 108 -7.30 19.06 -2.25
N GLY A 109 -7.89 18.70 -3.39
CA GLY A 109 -8.01 19.63 -4.52
C GLY A 109 -8.70 19.01 -5.72
N LYS A 110 -8.69 19.75 -6.84
CA LYS A 110 -9.20 19.29 -8.13
C LYS A 110 -8.03 19.00 -9.08
N MET A 111 -8.27 18.13 -10.07
CA MET A 111 -7.32 17.95 -11.17
C MET A 111 -7.14 19.27 -11.92
N GLU A 112 -5.90 19.64 -12.20
CA GLU A 112 -5.54 20.85 -12.94
C GLU A 112 -4.77 20.47 -14.20
N PRO A 113 -4.89 21.25 -15.29
CA PRO A 113 -4.05 21.05 -16.47
C PRO A 113 -2.57 21.14 -16.10
N ILE A 114 -1.76 20.29 -16.72
CA ILE A 114 -0.31 20.37 -16.62
C ILE A 114 0.12 21.37 -17.69
N GLY A 115 0.67 22.52 -17.24
CA GLY A 115 1.20 23.55 -18.12
C GLY A 115 2.55 23.17 -18.71
#